data_70885d889d0611d64cb5412efb828920
#
_entry.id   70885d889d0611d64cb5412efb828920
#
_cell.length_a   1.000
_cell.length_b   1.000
_cell.length_c   1.000
_cell.angle_alpha   90.00
_cell.angle_beta   90.00
_cell.angle_gamma   90.00
#
_symmetry.space_group_name_H-M   'P 1'
#
loop_
_entity.id
_entity.type
_entity.pdbx_description
1 polymer ?
#
loop_
_entity_poly.entity_id
_entity_poly.type
_entity_poly.pdbx_seq_one_letter_code
_entity_poly.pdbx_strand_id
1 'polypeptide(L)'
;EFAAKLQNLRRNWLRNRIESRNISKDYGLNLDQKKRILEKLNDAVIFEKFLHTKYVGQKRFSLEGGESLIPGLDAIINSGVDLGGGGVVIGMAHRGRLNVLANIMKKTYEQLFNEFEGLAIPDLSFGSGDVKYHLGFSSQTETVSGKKVQLKLAPNPSHLEAVNPVVEGLSRAKADLLYRSNYDKILPILIHGDAAIAGQGVGYETLQMSQLEGFYTGGTIHFVINNQIGFTTDF
;
A
#
# COMPACT_ATOMS: atom_id res chain seq x y z
N GLU A 1 26.33 21.45 14.86
CA GLU A 1 25.44 22.15 15.81
C GLU A 1 24.08 22.50 15.17
N PHE A 2 24.06 23.19 14.01
CA PHE A 2 22.84 23.59 13.31
C PHE A 2 21.98 22.38 12.90
N ALA A 3 22.56 21.33 12.34
CA ALA A 3 21.83 20.12 11.93
C ALA A 3 21.18 19.40 13.13
N ALA A 4 21.89 19.31 14.26
CA ALA A 4 21.36 18.71 15.48
C ALA A 4 20.19 19.52 16.06
N LYS A 5 20.27 20.85 15.99
CA LYS A 5 19.19 21.76 16.41
C LYS A 5 17.95 21.60 15.52
N LEU A 6 18.12 21.47 14.21
CA LEU A 6 17.03 21.25 13.26
C LEU A 6 16.35 19.87 13.47
N GLN A 7 17.15 18.83 13.71
CA GLN A 7 16.60 17.50 14.05
C GLN A 7 15.79 17.52 15.34
N ASN A 8 16.26 18.24 16.37
CA ASN A 8 15.53 18.41 17.62
C ASN A 8 14.22 19.17 17.45
N LEU A 9 14.18 20.20 16.62
CA LEU A 9 12.98 20.96 16.31
C LEU A 9 11.95 20.07 15.59
N ARG A 10 12.38 19.29 14.59
CA ARG A 10 11.51 18.35 13.87
C ARG A 10 10.94 17.27 14.80
N ARG A 11 11.79 16.67 15.65
CA ARG A 11 11.38 15.66 16.63
C ARG A 11 10.37 16.23 17.62
N ASN A 12 10.62 17.41 18.16
CA ASN A 12 9.72 18.05 19.13
C ASN A 12 8.39 18.45 18.47
N TRP A 13 8.42 18.91 17.20
CA TRP A 13 7.19 19.19 16.48
C TRP A 13 6.35 17.94 16.27
N LEU A 14 6.95 16.82 15.83
CA LEU A 14 6.25 15.53 15.67
C LEU A 14 5.70 15.03 17.00
N ARG A 15 6.51 15.04 18.06
CA ARG A 15 6.08 14.65 19.39
C ARG A 15 4.87 15.48 19.84
N ASN A 16 4.96 16.78 19.78
CA ASN A 16 3.87 17.66 20.19
C ASN A 16 2.60 17.40 19.37
N ARG A 17 2.74 17.14 18.07
CA ARG A 17 1.59 16.87 17.20
C ARG A 17 0.92 15.52 17.50
N ILE A 18 1.69 14.54 17.92
CA ILE A 18 1.16 13.20 18.26
C ILE A 18 0.60 13.20 19.69
N GLU A 19 1.39 13.67 20.65
CA GLU A 19 1.06 13.57 22.07
C GLU A 19 0.01 14.60 22.53
N SER A 20 -0.08 15.77 21.88
CA SER A 20 -1.10 16.79 22.22
C SER A 20 -2.50 16.42 21.73
N ARG A 21 -2.64 15.44 20.84
CA ARG A 21 -3.95 14.95 20.45
C ARG A 21 -4.59 14.18 21.61
N ASN A 22 -5.67 14.72 22.12
CA ASN A 22 -6.49 14.02 23.10
C ASN A 22 -7.16 12.83 22.38
N ILE A 23 -6.54 11.64 22.49
CA ILE A 23 -6.97 10.39 21.84
C ILE A 23 -8.43 10.04 22.20
N SER A 24 -8.93 10.56 23.33
CA SER A 24 -10.30 10.35 23.81
C SER A 24 -11.37 11.15 23.05
N LYS A 25 -10.99 12.09 22.19
CA LYS A 25 -11.93 12.89 21.38
C LYS A 25 -11.72 12.60 19.91
N ASP A 26 -12.61 11.82 19.36
CA ASP A 26 -13.05 11.67 17.94
C ASP A 26 -12.08 11.99 16.78
N TYR A 27 -10.80 12.14 16.98
CA TYR A 27 -9.79 12.46 15.94
C TYR A 27 -10.22 13.57 14.94
N GLY A 28 -11.27 14.32 15.26
CA GLY A 28 -11.89 15.30 14.36
C GLY A 28 -12.65 14.69 13.17
N LEU A 29 -12.97 13.40 13.23
CA LEU A 29 -13.74 12.73 12.20
C LEU A 29 -15.23 13.05 12.32
N ASN A 30 -15.84 13.47 11.21
CA ASN A 30 -17.28 13.62 11.13
C ASN A 30 -17.99 12.25 10.97
N LEU A 31 -19.33 12.26 11.03
CA LEU A 31 -20.13 11.04 10.98
C LEU A 31 -19.94 10.27 9.66
N ASP A 32 -19.83 10.95 8.52
CA ASP A 32 -19.68 10.30 7.21
C ASP A 32 -18.33 9.65 7.08
N GLN A 33 -17.27 10.29 7.59
CA GLN A 33 -15.94 9.68 7.63
C GLN A 33 -15.93 8.42 8.52
N LYS A 34 -16.58 8.46 9.67
CA LYS A 34 -16.72 7.29 10.58
C LYS A 34 -17.48 6.15 9.92
N LYS A 35 -18.59 6.45 9.23
CA LYS A 35 -19.36 5.46 8.47
C LYS A 35 -18.53 4.83 7.37
N ARG A 36 -17.77 5.65 6.61
CA ARG A 36 -16.90 5.16 5.55
C ARG A 36 -15.80 4.24 6.08
N ILE A 37 -15.18 4.59 7.21
CA ILE A 37 -14.18 3.74 7.86
C ILE A 37 -14.80 2.39 8.25
N LEU A 38 -15.98 2.41 8.87
CA LEU A 38 -16.70 1.19 9.26
C LEU A 38 -17.06 0.34 8.03
N GLU A 39 -17.56 0.95 6.96
CA GLU A 39 -17.88 0.28 5.70
C GLU A 39 -16.63 -0.41 5.12
N LYS A 40 -15.52 0.32 4.99
CA LYS A 40 -14.27 -0.23 4.47
C LYS A 40 -13.69 -1.35 5.33
N LEU A 41 -13.79 -1.22 6.64
CA LEU A 41 -13.38 -2.26 7.58
C LEU A 41 -14.26 -3.52 7.42
N ASN A 42 -15.57 -3.33 7.31
CA ASN A 42 -16.52 -4.42 7.11
C ASN A 42 -16.29 -5.15 5.77
N ASP A 43 -16.08 -4.40 4.69
CA ASP A 43 -15.73 -4.96 3.36
C ASP A 43 -14.49 -5.85 3.46
N ALA A 44 -13.45 -5.39 4.15
CA ALA A 44 -12.21 -6.13 4.34
C ALA A 44 -12.43 -7.43 5.14
N VAL A 45 -13.16 -7.36 6.24
CA VAL A 45 -13.46 -8.53 7.10
C VAL A 45 -14.34 -9.56 6.39
N ILE A 46 -15.39 -9.11 5.70
CA ILE A 46 -16.30 -9.99 4.98
C ILE A 46 -15.56 -10.71 3.85
N PHE A 47 -14.70 -10.00 3.12
CA PHE A 47 -13.91 -10.59 2.05
C PHE A 47 -12.99 -11.71 2.57
N GLU A 48 -12.25 -11.49 3.67
CA GLU A 48 -11.41 -12.53 4.27
C GLU A 48 -12.23 -13.74 4.75
N LYS A 49 -13.35 -13.50 5.42
CA LYS A 49 -14.25 -14.57 5.85
C LYS A 49 -14.82 -15.38 4.68
N PHE A 50 -15.21 -14.70 3.60
CA PHE A 50 -15.69 -15.37 2.39
C PHE A 50 -14.60 -16.27 1.79
N LEU A 51 -13.39 -15.75 1.60
CA LEU A 51 -12.27 -16.54 1.07
C LEU A 51 -11.94 -17.73 1.98
N HIS A 52 -12.00 -17.53 3.30
CA HIS A 52 -11.76 -18.61 4.26
C HIS A 52 -12.77 -19.77 4.10
N THR A 53 -14.02 -19.43 3.89
CA THR A 53 -15.11 -20.40 3.80
C THR A 53 -15.17 -21.07 2.43
N LYS A 54 -14.98 -20.30 1.36
CA LYS A 54 -15.15 -20.78 -0.01
C LYS A 54 -13.92 -21.56 -0.52
N TYR A 55 -12.72 -21.13 -0.17
CA TYR A 55 -11.46 -21.67 -0.69
C TYR A 55 -10.63 -22.33 0.41
N VAL A 56 -11.23 -23.30 1.07
CA VAL A 56 -10.59 -24.07 2.16
C VAL A 56 -9.32 -24.75 1.66
N GLY A 57 -8.23 -24.62 2.43
CA GLY A 57 -6.94 -25.23 2.10
C GLY A 57 -6.13 -24.53 1.01
N GLN A 58 -6.68 -23.52 0.35
CA GLN A 58 -5.91 -22.71 -0.60
C GLN A 58 -5.09 -21.63 0.10
N LYS A 59 -3.85 -21.43 -0.36
CA LYS A 59 -2.98 -20.37 0.12
C LYS A 59 -3.55 -19.02 -0.29
N ARG A 60 -3.82 -18.11 0.65
CA ARG A 60 -4.45 -16.82 0.39
C ARG A 60 -3.75 -15.62 1.03
N PHE A 61 -2.75 -15.84 1.89
CA PHE A 61 -2.04 -14.79 2.60
C PHE A 61 -2.98 -13.75 3.20
N SER A 62 -3.84 -14.21 4.10
CA SER A 62 -4.92 -13.44 4.71
C SER A 62 -4.46 -12.14 5.36
N LEU A 63 -5.34 -11.13 5.30
CA LEU A 63 -5.20 -9.86 6.02
C LEU A 63 -5.82 -9.91 7.42
N GLU A 64 -6.33 -11.04 7.86
CA GLU A 64 -6.96 -11.17 9.19
C GLU A 64 -6.06 -10.62 10.30
N GLY A 65 -6.63 -9.73 11.14
CA GLY A 65 -5.92 -8.98 12.17
C GLY A 65 -5.28 -7.66 11.69
N GLY A 66 -5.17 -7.44 10.38
CA GLY A 66 -4.63 -6.22 9.76
C GLY A 66 -5.63 -5.46 8.90
N GLU A 67 -6.94 -5.70 9.04
CA GLU A 67 -7.99 -5.16 8.17
C GLU A 67 -8.06 -3.63 8.18
N SER A 68 -7.53 -2.98 9.22
CA SER A 68 -7.40 -1.53 9.30
C SER A 68 -6.52 -0.93 8.19
N LEU A 69 -5.71 -1.75 7.51
CA LEU A 69 -4.97 -1.35 6.32
C LEU A 69 -5.90 -0.78 5.23
N ILE A 70 -7.07 -1.38 5.04
CA ILE A 70 -7.99 -1.00 3.96
C ILE A 70 -8.58 0.41 4.17
N PRO A 71 -9.21 0.73 5.30
CA PRO A 71 -9.64 2.12 5.54
C PRO A 71 -8.47 3.10 5.64
N GLY A 72 -7.29 2.67 6.10
CA GLY A 72 -6.08 3.49 6.12
C GLY A 72 -5.61 3.89 4.71
N LEU A 73 -5.52 2.93 3.79
CA LEU A 73 -5.19 3.18 2.38
C LEU A 73 -6.23 4.07 1.70
N ASP A 74 -7.52 3.77 1.93
CA ASP A 74 -8.61 4.58 1.39
C ASP A 74 -8.49 6.05 1.82
N ALA A 75 -8.25 6.29 3.10
CA ALA A 75 -8.10 7.65 3.64
C ALA A 75 -6.87 8.37 3.06
N ILE A 76 -5.73 7.69 2.94
CA ILE A 76 -4.50 8.26 2.40
C ILE A 76 -4.65 8.60 0.92
N ILE A 77 -5.25 7.71 0.13
CA ILE A 77 -5.49 7.94 -1.29
C ILE A 77 -6.41 9.17 -1.48
N ASN A 78 -7.53 9.22 -0.75
CA ASN A 78 -8.44 10.37 -0.83
C ASN A 78 -7.73 11.68 -0.44
N SER A 79 -7.03 11.69 0.70
CA SER A 79 -6.32 12.88 1.17
C SER A 79 -5.20 13.30 0.23
N GLY A 80 -4.42 12.35 -0.31
CA GLY A 80 -3.34 12.64 -1.25
C GLY A 80 -3.85 13.28 -2.54
N VAL A 81 -4.99 12.80 -3.06
CA VAL A 81 -5.64 13.39 -4.24
C VAL A 81 -6.22 14.77 -3.95
N ASP A 82 -6.78 14.98 -2.77
CA ASP A 82 -7.29 16.29 -2.37
C ASP A 82 -6.19 17.33 -2.24
N LEU A 83 -5.00 16.91 -1.83
CA LEU A 83 -3.77 17.73 -1.80
C LEU A 83 -3.13 17.94 -3.19
N GLY A 84 -3.70 17.36 -4.25
CA GLY A 84 -3.28 17.61 -5.62
C GLY A 84 -2.53 16.47 -6.29
N GLY A 85 -2.42 15.30 -5.65
CA GLY A 85 -1.88 14.08 -6.24
C GLY A 85 -2.68 13.61 -7.45
N GLY A 86 -2.03 13.10 -8.48
CA GLY A 86 -2.64 12.59 -9.71
C GLY A 86 -2.57 11.07 -9.86
N GLY A 87 -1.68 10.41 -9.14
CA GLY A 87 -1.52 8.97 -9.20
C GLY A 87 -0.89 8.35 -7.97
N VAL A 88 -1.17 7.08 -7.77
CA VAL A 88 -0.62 6.28 -6.67
C VAL A 88 0.04 5.03 -7.22
N VAL A 89 1.23 4.73 -6.74
CA VAL A 89 1.95 3.50 -7.06
C VAL A 89 2.13 2.69 -5.77
N ILE A 90 1.60 1.48 -5.76
CA ILE A 90 1.61 0.62 -4.58
C ILE A 90 2.54 -0.56 -4.81
N GLY A 91 3.45 -0.80 -3.88
CA GLY A 91 4.21 -2.04 -3.75
C GLY A 91 3.85 -2.75 -2.47
N MET A 92 3.74 -4.05 -2.52
CA MET A 92 3.40 -4.81 -1.33
C MET A 92 3.80 -6.27 -1.44
N ALA A 93 4.02 -6.89 -0.29
CA ALA A 93 4.15 -8.32 -0.16
C ALA A 93 2.82 -9.05 -0.42
N HIS A 94 2.79 -10.35 -0.17
CA HIS A 94 1.61 -11.17 -0.44
C HIS A 94 0.48 -10.98 0.58
N ARG A 95 0.81 -10.71 1.85
CA ARG A 95 -0.19 -10.56 2.92
C ARG A 95 -1.15 -9.41 2.64
N GLY A 96 -2.43 -9.73 2.58
CA GLY A 96 -3.48 -8.75 2.30
C GLY A 96 -3.61 -8.32 0.84
N ARG A 97 -2.79 -8.87 -0.07
CA ARG A 97 -2.79 -8.45 -1.48
C ARG A 97 -4.13 -8.63 -2.17
N LEU A 98 -4.82 -9.75 -1.93
CA LEU A 98 -6.15 -9.98 -2.51
C LEU A 98 -7.18 -8.96 -2.00
N ASN A 99 -7.10 -8.59 -0.72
CA ASN A 99 -7.96 -7.59 -0.12
C ASN A 99 -7.71 -6.20 -0.71
N VAL A 100 -6.43 -5.83 -0.90
CA VAL A 100 -6.05 -4.58 -1.59
C VAL A 100 -6.55 -4.59 -3.03
N LEU A 101 -6.40 -5.68 -3.77
CA LEU A 101 -6.89 -5.82 -5.14
C LEU A 101 -8.42 -5.61 -5.21
N ALA A 102 -9.19 -6.22 -4.32
CA ALA A 102 -10.65 -6.10 -4.28
C ALA A 102 -11.09 -4.70 -3.81
N ASN A 103 -10.66 -4.30 -2.62
CA ASN A 103 -11.26 -3.18 -1.90
C ASN A 103 -10.62 -1.82 -2.23
N ILE A 104 -9.36 -1.79 -2.66
CA ILE A 104 -8.64 -0.56 -3.04
C ILE A 104 -8.55 -0.44 -4.56
N MET A 105 -8.00 -1.47 -5.24
CA MET A 105 -7.78 -1.44 -6.68
C MET A 105 -9.05 -1.68 -7.51
N LYS A 106 -10.14 -2.08 -6.86
CA LYS A 106 -11.43 -2.36 -7.52
C LYS A 106 -11.39 -3.46 -8.58
N LYS A 107 -10.48 -4.43 -8.42
CA LYS A 107 -10.51 -5.65 -9.21
C LYS A 107 -11.81 -6.40 -8.90
N THR A 108 -12.53 -6.86 -9.93
CA THR A 108 -13.84 -7.51 -9.71
C THR A 108 -13.67 -8.85 -9.01
N TYR A 109 -14.67 -9.23 -8.22
CA TYR A 109 -14.68 -10.54 -7.57
C TYR A 109 -14.67 -11.68 -8.58
N GLU A 110 -15.33 -11.52 -9.72
CA GLU A 110 -15.30 -12.46 -10.81
C GLU A 110 -13.87 -12.71 -11.32
N GLN A 111 -13.13 -11.65 -11.58
CA GLN A 111 -11.71 -11.76 -11.98
C GLN A 111 -10.87 -12.46 -10.92
N LEU A 112 -11.07 -12.11 -9.65
CA LEU A 112 -10.33 -12.73 -8.55
C LEU A 112 -10.67 -14.22 -8.39
N PHE A 113 -11.94 -14.58 -8.46
CA PHE A 113 -12.38 -15.97 -8.27
C PHE A 113 -12.02 -16.87 -9.45
N ASN A 114 -12.07 -16.35 -10.68
CA ASN A 114 -11.59 -17.07 -11.85
C ASN A 114 -10.09 -17.43 -11.72
N GLU A 115 -9.29 -16.54 -11.11
CA GLU A 115 -7.88 -16.84 -10.82
C GLU A 115 -7.73 -17.95 -9.75
N PHE A 116 -8.64 -18.02 -8.76
CA PHE A 116 -8.67 -19.10 -7.78
C PHE A 116 -9.05 -20.44 -8.39
N GLU A 117 -9.96 -20.43 -9.34
CA GLU A 117 -10.50 -21.62 -10.00
C GLU A 117 -9.64 -22.06 -11.20
N GLY A 118 -8.57 -21.32 -11.51
CA GLY A 118 -7.69 -21.61 -12.65
C GLY A 118 -8.33 -21.34 -14.01
N LEU A 119 -9.44 -20.60 -14.03
CA LEU A 119 -10.19 -20.21 -15.23
C LEU A 119 -9.68 -18.89 -15.84
N ALA A 120 -8.77 -18.20 -15.18
CA ALA A 120 -8.16 -16.98 -15.72
C ALA A 120 -7.41 -17.34 -17.01
N ILE A 121 -7.79 -16.69 -18.11
CA ILE A 121 -7.06 -16.78 -19.35
C ILE A 121 -5.71 -16.10 -19.11
N PRO A 122 -4.58 -16.81 -19.22
CA PRO A 122 -3.27 -16.16 -19.14
C PRO A 122 -3.24 -15.08 -20.21
N ASP A 123 -2.86 -13.88 -19.84
CA ASP A 123 -2.56 -12.84 -20.83
C ASP A 123 -1.38 -13.35 -21.67
N LEU A 124 -1.67 -13.75 -22.90
CA LEU A 124 -0.73 -14.37 -23.83
C LEU A 124 0.50 -13.49 -24.13
N SER A 125 0.48 -12.25 -23.67
CA SER A 125 1.58 -11.30 -23.88
C SER A 125 2.74 -11.43 -22.88
N PHE A 126 2.57 -12.11 -21.75
CA PHE A 126 3.60 -12.20 -20.70
C PHE A 126 3.71 -13.58 -20.04
N GLY A 127 4.23 -14.56 -20.76
CA GLY A 127 4.72 -15.81 -20.19
C GLY A 127 3.72 -16.61 -19.35
N SER A 128 3.65 -17.91 -19.58
CA SER A 128 2.84 -18.84 -18.82
C SER A 128 3.42 -19.04 -17.41
N GLY A 129 2.60 -18.90 -16.37
CA GLY A 129 2.87 -19.54 -15.09
C GLY A 129 3.19 -18.67 -13.89
N ASP A 130 2.90 -17.37 -13.94
CA ASP A 130 3.04 -16.58 -12.71
C ASP A 130 1.84 -16.82 -11.77
N VAL A 131 2.13 -16.91 -10.47
CA VAL A 131 1.10 -17.16 -9.47
C VAL A 131 0.26 -15.90 -9.25
N LYS A 132 -1.04 -16.09 -9.03
CA LYS A 132 -2.03 -15.02 -8.81
C LYS A 132 -1.62 -13.92 -7.82
N TYR A 133 -0.71 -14.22 -6.88
CA TYR A 133 -0.21 -13.27 -5.90
C TYR A 133 0.93 -12.36 -6.39
N HIS A 134 1.49 -12.63 -7.56
CA HIS A 134 2.59 -11.85 -8.14
C HIS A 134 2.10 -10.80 -9.14
N LEU A 135 0.93 -11.00 -9.71
CA LEU A 135 0.41 -10.13 -10.75
C LEU A 135 0.19 -8.70 -10.27
N GLY A 136 0.60 -7.75 -11.08
CA GLY A 136 0.27 -6.34 -10.90
C GLY A 136 -1.16 -6.03 -11.35
N PHE A 137 -1.64 -4.84 -11.02
CA PHE A 137 -2.94 -4.37 -11.46
C PHE A 137 -2.92 -2.84 -11.66
N SER A 138 -3.70 -2.36 -12.62
CA SER A 138 -3.88 -0.92 -12.85
C SER A 138 -5.36 -0.62 -12.93
N SER A 139 -5.79 0.42 -12.26
CA SER A 139 -7.16 0.89 -12.31
C SER A 139 -7.24 2.41 -12.19
N GLN A 140 -8.39 2.93 -12.51
CA GLN A 140 -8.76 4.30 -12.21
C GLN A 140 -9.94 4.27 -11.24
N THR A 141 -9.87 5.04 -10.19
CA THR A 141 -10.97 5.17 -9.23
C THR A 141 -11.33 6.64 -9.02
N GLU A 142 -12.48 6.86 -8.45
CA GLU A 142 -12.95 8.18 -8.05
C GLU A 142 -12.89 8.32 -6.54
N THR A 143 -12.38 9.45 -6.08
CA THR A 143 -12.31 9.79 -4.67
C THR A 143 -13.65 10.30 -4.16
N VAL A 144 -13.76 10.45 -2.83
CA VAL A 144 -14.96 11.06 -2.20
C VAL A 144 -15.27 12.46 -2.72
N SER A 145 -14.21 13.21 -3.09
CA SER A 145 -14.34 14.55 -3.67
C SER A 145 -14.67 14.57 -5.18
N GLY A 146 -14.93 13.40 -5.80
CA GLY A 146 -15.24 13.29 -7.23
C GLY A 146 -14.03 13.38 -8.16
N LYS A 147 -12.81 13.40 -7.62
CA LYS A 147 -11.60 13.47 -8.44
C LYS A 147 -11.17 12.07 -8.88
N LYS A 148 -10.73 11.94 -10.13
CA LYS A 148 -10.19 10.68 -10.66
C LYS A 148 -8.72 10.51 -10.29
N VAL A 149 -8.34 9.31 -9.89
CA VAL A 149 -6.96 8.95 -9.56
C VAL A 149 -6.56 7.64 -10.24
N GLN A 150 -5.34 7.61 -10.77
CA GLN A 150 -4.75 6.40 -11.32
C GLN A 150 -4.06 5.60 -10.21
N LEU A 151 -4.46 4.35 -10.07
CA LEU A 151 -3.85 3.41 -9.13
C LEU A 151 -3.04 2.37 -9.89
N LYS A 152 -1.83 2.12 -9.43
CA LYS A 152 -0.95 1.07 -9.96
C LYS A 152 -0.44 0.21 -8.82
N LEU A 153 -0.82 -1.05 -8.80
CA LEU A 153 -0.19 -2.07 -7.95
C LEU A 153 0.93 -2.73 -8.78
N ALA A 154 2.16 -2.61 -8.30
CA ALA A 154 3.30 -3.23 -8.96
C ALA A 154 3.23 -4.76 -8.88
N PRO A 155 3.68 -5.50 -9.91
CA PRO A 155 3.92 -6.94 -9.76
C PRO A 155 4.95 -7.16 -8.66
N ASN A 156 4.85 -8.29 -7.96
CA ASN A 156 5.70 -8.59 -6.80
C ASN A 156 6.21 -10.03 -6.90
N PRO A 157 7.52 -10.26 -6.92
CA PRO A 157 8.09 -11.60 -6.87
C PRO A 157 7.99 -12.21 -5.47
N SER A 158 8.38 -13.47 -5.32
CA SER A 158 8.49 -14.13 -4.00
C SER A 158 9.61 -13.56 -3.12
N HIS A 159 10.55 -12.84 -3.70
CA HIS A 159 11.64 -12.17 -2.97
C HIS A 159 11.09 -10.98 -2.20
N LEU A 160 11.07 -11.09 -0.89
CA LEU A 160 10.53 -10.05 -0.01
C LEU A 160 11.33 -8.75 -0.16
N GLU A 161 10.63 -7.62 -0.15
CA GLU A 161 11.14 -6.24 -0.28
C GLU A 161 11.74 -5.89 -1.66
N ALA A 162 11.89 -6.85 -2.59
CA ALA A 162 12.42 -6.57 -3.93
C ALA A 162 11.55 -5.59 -4.74
N VAL A 163 10.28 -5.46 -4.39
CA VAL A 163 9.35 -4.51 -5.01
C VAL A 163 9.63 -3.04 -4.65
N ASN A 164 10.35 -2.79 -3.54
CA ASN A 164 10.57 -1.42 -3.06
C ASN A 164 11.26 -0.53 -4.11
N PRO A 165 12.47 -0.85 -4.60
CA PRO A 165 13.12 -0.03 -5.61
C PRO A 165 12.35 0.00 -6.93
N VAL A 166 11.56 -1.05 -7.25
CA VAL A 166 10.70 -1.06 -8.44
C VAL A 166 9.60 -0.01 -8.35
N VAL A 167 8.96 0.13 -7.19
CA VAL A 167 7.92 1.15 -6.96
C VAL A 167 8.51 2.55 -7.02
N GLU A 168 9.69 2.76 -6.44
CA GLU A 168 10.37 4.06 -6.52
C GLU A 168 10.72 4.41 -7.99
N GLY A 169 11.27 3.46 -8.74
CA GLY A 169 11.56 3.66 -10.17
C GLY A 169 10.30 3.94 -11.00
N LEU A 170 9.20 3.20 -10.76
CA LEU A 170 7.93 3.44 -11.43
C LEU A 170 7.34 4.82 -11.09
N SER A 171 7.45 5.22 -9.82
CA SER A 171 6.96 6.51 -9.35
C SER A 171 7.77 7.66 -9.96
N ARG A 172 9.10 7.52 -9.98
CA ARG A 172 9.99 8.47 -10.64
C ARG A 172 9.68 8.61 -12.13
N ALA A 173 9.59 7.51 -12.85
CA ALA A 173 9.30 7.52 -14.28
C ALA A 173 7.93 8.16 -14.59
N LYS A 174 6.90 7.87 -13.78
CA LYS A 174 5.58 8.49 -13.94
C LYS A 174 5.62 9.99 -13.68
N ALA A 175 6.33 10.44 -12.65
CA ALA A 175 6.47 11.86 -12.34
C ALA A 175 7.20 12.59 -13.48
N ASP A 176 8.28 12.03 -13.98
CA ASP A 176 9.07 12.63 -15.07
C ASP A 176 8.26 12.68 -16.38
N LEU A 177 7.63 11.58 -16.77
CA LEU A 177 6.95 11.46 -18.06
C LEU A 177 5.58 12.16 -18.09
N LEU A 178 4.81 12.08 -17.01
CA LEU A 178 3.41 12.55 -16.99
C LEU A 178 3.27 13.93 -16.34
N TYR A 179 4.18 14.32 -15.46
CA TYR A 179 4.03 15.52 -14.63
C TYR A 179 5.25 16.44 -14.65
N ARG A 180 6.14 16.31 -15.67
CA ARG A 180 7.33 17.16 -15.86
C ARG A 180 8.19 17.23 -14.60
N SER A 181 8.47 16.06 -14.00
CA SER A 181 9.24 15.91 -12.76
C SER A 181 8.62 16.61 -11.55
N ASN A 182 7.31 16.84 -11.55
CA ASN A 182 6.60 17.26 -10.34
C ASN A 182 6.30 16.03 -9.48
N TYR A 183 7.17 15.75 -8.53
CA TYR A 183 7.10 14.57 -7.67
C TYR A 183 5.92 14.59 -6.70
N ASP A 184 5.34 15.76 -6.40
CA ASP A 184 4.13 15.88 -5.57
C ASP A 184 2.88 15.30 -6.25
N LYS A 185 2.97 14.93 -7.54
CA LYS A 185 1.87 14.36 -8.30
C LYS A 185 1.74 12.84 -8.22
N ILE A 186 2.78 12.17 -7.78
CA ILE A 186 2.77 10.71 -7.63
C ILE A 186 3.02 10.36 -6.17
N LEU A 187 2.18 9.49 -5.62
CA LEU A 187 2.29 9.01 -4.24
C LEU A 187 2.75 7.53 -4.25
N PRO A 188 4.02 7.26 -3.94
CA PRO A 188 4.48 5.90 -3.69
C PRO A 188 3.99 5.41 -2.33
N ILE A 189 3.49 4.17 -2.28
CA ILE A 189 3.08 3.49 -1.05
C ILE A 189 3.72 2.12 -1.03
N LEU A 190 4.42 1.79 0.05
CA LEU A 190 5.01 0.48 0.28
C LEU A 190 4.39 -0.17 1.51
N ILE A 191 3.95 -1.42 1.35
CA ILE A 191 3.31 -2.21 2.42
C ILE A 191 4.20 -3.41 2.72
N HIS A 192 4.73 -3.45 3.91
CA HIS A 192 5.75 -4.39 4.36
C HIS A 192 5.20 -5.39 5.37
N GLY A 193 5.82 -6.57 5.45
CA GLY A 193 5.80 -7.37 6.67
C GLY A 193 6.90 -6.88 7.62
N ASP A 194 6.67 -6.94 8.92
CA ASP A 194 7.59 -6.46 9.96
C ASP A 194 8.95 -7.16 9.92
N ALA A 195 8.96 -8.48 9.86
CA ALA A 195 10.20 -9.25 9.77
C ALA A 195 10.96 -8.99 8.45
N ALA A 196 10.22 -8.78 7.35
CA ALA A 196 10.82 -8.54 6.04
C ALA A 196 11.53 -7.19 5.98
N ILE A 197 10.87 -6.11 6.37
CA ILE A 197 11.51 -4.77 6.32
C ILE A 197 12.69 -4.66 7.27
N ALA A 198 12.64 -5.35 8.40
CA ALA A 198 13.75 -5.37 9.36
C ALA A 198 14.91 -6.24 8.88
N GLY A 199 14.64 -7.35 8.18
CA GLY A 199 15.64 -8.37 7.85
C GLY A 199 16.21 -8.29 6.44
N GLN A 200 15.53 -7.63 5.50
CA GLN A 200 15.96 -7.57 4.09
C GLN A 200 16.78 -6.31 3.81
N GLY A 201 18.05 -6.47 3.43
CA GLY A 201 18.97 -5.37 3.12
C GLY A 201 18.47 -4.42 2.06
N VAL A 202 17.72 -4.91 1.05
CA VAL A 202 17.18 -4.10 -0.05
C VAL A 202 16.21 -3.01 0.44
N GLY A 203 15.44 -3.25 1.51
CA GLY A 203 14.60 -2.22 2.11
C GLY A 203 15.42 -1.07 2.67
N TYR A 204 16.49 -1.40 3.40
CA TYR A 204 17.42 -0.43 3.97
C TYR A 204 18.17 0.36 2.89
N GLU A 205 18.66 -0.32 1.86
CA GLU A 205 19.33 0.31 0.72
C GLU A 205 18.42 1.28 -0.02
N THR A 206 17.15 0.91 -0.22
CA THR A 206 16.15 1.79 -0.85
C THR A 206 15.96 3.08 -0.04
N LEU A 207 15.89 2.96 1.29
CA LEU A 207 15.79 4.13 2.17
C LEU A 207 17.04 5.03 2.09
N GLN A 208 18.23 4.45 1.99
CA GLN A 208 19.47 5.24 1.85
C GLN A 208 19.53 6.01 0.53
N MET A 209 18.95 5.50 -0.55
CA MET A 209 18.90 6.18 -1.84
C MET A 209 17.94 7.37 -1.86
N SER A 210 17.01 7.49 -0.92
CA SER A 210 15.91 8.47 -0.93
C SER A 210 16.34 9.94 -1.00
N GLN A 211 17.57 10.26 -0.57
CA GLN A 211 18.10 11.62 -0.59
C GLN A 211 19.05 11.90 -1.77
N LEU A 212 19.29 10.90 -2.61
CA LEU A 212 20.11 11.07 -3.80
C LEU A 212 19.27 11.67 -4.93
N GLU A 213 19.77 12.70 -5.60
CA GLU A 213 19.05 13.44 -6.63
C GLU A 213 18.49 12.52 -7.74
N GLY A 214 19.29 11.56 -8.20
CA GLY A 214 18.90 10.61 -9.24
C GLY A 214 17.80 9.63 -8.83
N PHE A 215 17.57 9.43 -7.52
CA PHE A 215 16.59 8.49 -6.96
C PHE A 215 15.44 9.17 -6.23
N TYR A 216 15.43 10.49 -6.18
CA TYR A 216 14.42 11.26 -5.47
C TYR A 216 13.03 11.08 -6.11
N THR A 217 12.02 10.78 -5.29
CA THR A 217 10.62 10.53 -5.69
C THR A 217 9.61 11.43 -4.96
N GLY A 218 10.06 12.38 -4.16
CA GLY A 218 9.20 13.27 -3.36
C GLY A 218 8.90 12.75 -1.96
N GLY A 219 8.94 11.46 -1.75
CA GLY A 219 8.69 10.78 -0.48
C GLY A 219 7.77 9.57 -0.65
N THR A 220 7.85 8.63 0.27
CA THR A 220 7.13 7.36 0.24
C THR A 220 6.40 7.12 1.54
N ILE A 221 5.17 6.64 1.48
CA ILE A 221 4.43 6.22 2.67
C ILE A 221 4.67 4.73 2.88
N HIS A 222 5.11 4.39 4.08
CA HIS A 222 5.36 3.02 4.50
C HIS A 222 4.28 2.54 5.46
N PHE A 223 3.66 1.40 5.14
CA PHE A 223 2.83 0.64 6.06
C PHE A 223 3.57 -0.61 6.49
N VAL A 224 3.55 -0.92 7.77
CA VAL A 224 4.09 -2.17 8.30
C VAL A 224 2.95 -2.98 8.90
N ILE A 225 2.69 -4.15 8.31
CA ILE A 225 1.76 -5.14 8.89
C ILE A 225 2.56 -5.96 9.88
N ASN A 226 2.44 -5.60 11.15
CA ASN A 226 3.19 -6.21 12.23
C ASN A 226 2.38 -7.34 12.87
N ASN A 227 2.66 -8.57 12.49
CA ASN A 227 2.11 -9.77 13.13
C ASN A 227 3.12 -10.44 14.09
N GLN A 228 4.30 -9.86 14.25
CA GLN A 228 5.40 -10.35 15.12
C GLN A 228 5.87 -11.77 14.78
N ILE A 229 5.64 -12.23 13.54
CA ILE A 229 6.03 -13.56 13.08
C ILE A 229 6.87 -13.42 11.82
N GLY A 230 8.14 -13.81 11.91
CA GLY A 230 9.01 -14.03 10.75
C GLY A 230 8.97 -15.48 10.30
N PHE A 231 9.07 -15.74 8.99
CA PHE A 231 9.06 -17.11 8.46
C PHE A 231 10.22 -17.98 8.99
N THR A 232 11.35 -17.36 9.25
CA THR A 232 12.60 -18.01 9.67
C THR A 232 13.14 -17.50 10.99
N THR A 233 12.41 -16.64 11.69
CA THR A 233 12.83 -16.04 12.96
C THR A 233 11.89 -16.47 14.06
N ASP A 234 12.45 -16.82 15.20
CA ASP A 234 11.76 -17.02 16.47
C ASP A 234 11.56 -15.66 17.19
N PHE A 235 10.72 -15.63 18.23
CA PHE A 235 10.40 -14.42 19.00
C PHE A 235 11.61 -13.84 19.72
#